data_bb31214669f7985a870ce8f0f73fc493
#
_entry.id   bb31214669f7985a870ce8f0f73fc493
#
_cell.length_a   1.000
_cell.length_b   1.000
_cell.length_c   1.000
_cell.angle_alpha   90.00
_cell.angle_beta   90.00
_cell.angle_gamma   90.00
#
_symmetry.space_group_name_H-M   'P 1'
#
loop_
_entity.id
_entity.type
_entity.pdbx_description
1 polymer ?
#
loop_
_entity_poly.entity_id
_entity_poly.type
_entity_poly.pdbx_seq_one_letter_code
_entity_poly.pdbx_strand_id
1 'polypeptide(L)'
;MSAFTEQLKELNPSLQITREANQRHMDYIAYTSPEAEKLGSASAPWRTAFHTFEENHIHPERLIASLFKNPKEVRNPRELMMGLYWIASDMQDVELPLSFYDLFEKEELFGIWQSVNYRMYICNANAPVNQGAAPKSAKSLLKNIIESADSAIREGTPCATLRFGHDTNLI
;
A
#
# COMPACT_ATOMS: atom_id res chain seq x y z
N MET A 1 12.71 -7.80 -9.17
CA MET A 1 12.98 -7.46 -10.61
C MET A 1 14.09 -8.32 -11.21
N SER A 2 15.28 -8.45 -10.62
CA SER A 2 16.38 -9.26 -11.18
C SER A 2 16.00 -10.71 -11.41
N ALA A 3 15.54 -11.41 -10.38
CA ALA A 3 15.11 -12.81 -10.49
C ALA A 3 14.06 -13.03 -11.60
N PHE A 4 13.09 -12.12 -11.73
CA PHE A 4 12.08 -12.19 -12.77
C PHE A 4 12.70 -12.11 -14.19
N THR A 5 13.63 -11.17 -14.40
CA THR A 5 14.29 -11.02 -15.72
C THR A 5 15.28 -12.15 -16.04
N GLU A 6 15.88 -12.73 -15.01
CA GLU A 6 16.73 -13.92 -15.15
C GLU A 6 15.89 -15.13 -15.58
N GLN A 7 14.77 -15.36 -14.91
CA GLN A 7 13.86 -16.43 -15.31
C GLN A 7 13.31 -16.28 -16.72
N LEU A 8 12.98 -15.05 -17.15
CA LEU A 8 12.57 -14.83 -18.54
C LEU A 8 13.67 -15.17 -19.54
N LYS A 9 14.93 -14.87 -19.24
CA LYS A 9 16.07 -15.22 -20.11
C LYS A 9 16.38 -16.70 -20.12
N GLU A 10 16.14 -17.41 -19.01
CA GLU A 10 16.23 -18.88 -18.98
C GLU A 10 15.19 -19.51 -19.90
N LEU A 11 13.95 -19.01 -19.88
CA LEU A 11 12.87 -19.49 -20.73
C LEU A 11 13.06 -19.12 -22.20
N ASN A 12 13.63 -17.98 -22.48
CA ASN A 12 13.92 -17.52 -23.82
C ASN A 12 15.22 -16.70 -23.87
N PRO A 13 16.39 -17.35 -24.15
CA PRO A 13 17.69 -16.67 -24.20
C PRO A 13 17.82 -15.57 -25.26
N SER A 14 16.95 -15.56 -26.26
CA SER A 14 16.99 -14.56 -27.35
C SER A 14 16.36 -13.22 -26.93
N LEU A 15 15.70 -13.12 -25.78
CA LEU A 15 15.09 -11.88 -25.32
C LEU A 15 16.11 -10.78 -25.08
N GLN A 16 15.89 -9.65 -25.72
CA GLN A 16 16.63 -8.42 -25.45
C GLN A 16 15.93 -7.68 -24.31
N ILE A 17 16.51 -7.72 -23.11
CA ILE A 17 15.94 -7.10 -21.91
C ILE A 17 16.80 -5.92 -21.50
N THR A 18 16.23 -4.73 -21.58
CA THR A 18 16.81 -3.52 -20.98
C THR A 18 16.21 -3.34 -19.59
N ARG A 19 17.06 -3.10 -18.61
CA ARG A 19 16.63 -2.80 -17.22
C ARG A 19 16.92 -1.34 -16.92
N GLU A 20 15.96 -0.69 -16.33
CA GLU A 20 16.15 0.64 -15.79
C GLU A 20 15.77 0.64 -14.30
N ALA A 21 16.67 1.17 -13.47
CA ALA A 21 16.46 1.33 -12.03
C ALA A 21 17.11 2.64 -11.58
N ASN A 22 16.64 3.74 -12.16
CA ASN A 22 17.16 5.07 -11.90
C ASN A 22 16.06 5.98 -11.38
N GLN A 23 16.17 6.39 -10.13
CA GLN A 23 15.15 7.21 -9.49
C GLN A 23 14.86 8.53 -10.24
N ARG A 24 15.85 9.11 -10.91
CA ARG A 24 15.65 10.36 -11.67
C ARG A 24 14.83 10.16 -12.95
N HIS A 25 14.94 8.99 -13.57
CA HIS A 25 14.22 8.68 -14.82
C HIS A 25 12.90 7.95 -14.57
N MET A 26 12.72 7.42 -13.36
CA MET A 26 11.57 6.62 -12.97
C MET A 26 10.74 7.27 -11.86
N ASP A 27 10.93 8.55 -11.61
CA ASP A 27 10.15 9.32 -10.63
C ASP A 27 8.64 9.29 -10.93
N TYR A 28 8.27 9.12 -12.19
CA TYR A 28 6.87 9.00 -12.63
C TYR A 28 6.14 7.79 -11.99
N ILE A 29 6.87 6.74 -11.58
CA ILE A 29 6.25 5.55 -10.95
C ILE A 29 5.81 5.85 -9.52
N ALA A 30 6.60 6.62 -8.77
CA ALA A 30 6.33 6.95 -7.37
C ALA A 30 6.13 8.46 -7.16
N TYR A 31 5.62 9.13 -8.19
CA TYR A 31 5.38 10.57 -8.12
C TYR A 31 4.29 10.90 -7.11
N THR A 32 4.57 11.85 -6.24
CA THR A 32 3.57 12.44 -5.35
C THR A 32 3.34 13.88 -5.78
N SER A 33 2.10 14.22 -6.13
CA SER A 33 1.77 15.60 -6.50
C SER A 33 1.86 16.54 -5.29
N PRO A 34 2.14 17.85 -5.50
CA PRO A 34 2.16 18.81 -4.40
C PRO A 34 0.85 18.88 -3.60
N GLU A 35 -0.28 18.56 -4.23
CA GLU A 35 -1.57 18.47 -3.58
C GLU A 35 -1.68 17.21 -2.73
N ALA A 36 -1.17 16.08 -3.24
CA ALA A 36 -1.15 14.81 -2.49
C ALA A 36 -0.17 14.86 -1.32
N GLU A 37 0.96 15.56 -1.44
CA GLU A 37 1.88 15.78 -0.31
C GLU A 37 1.18 16.41 0.91
N LYS A 38 0.25 17.31 0.67
CA LYS A 38 -0.54 17.95 1.73
C LYS A 38 -1.42 16.96 2.50
N LEU A 39 -1.79 15.83 1.88
CA LEU A 39 -2.53 14.76 2.56
C LEU A 39 -1.69 14.07 3.64
N GLY A 40 -0.37 14.13 3.56
CA GLY A 40 0.54 13.65 4.60
C GLY A 40 0.60 14.54 5.84
N SER A 41 0.14 15.79 5.78
CA SER A 41 0.23 16.74 6.90
C SER A 41 -0.64 16.34 8.09
N ALA A 42 -0.26 16.82 9.30
CA ALA A 42 -1.04 16.59 10.50
C ALA A 42 -2.44 17.25 10.45
N SER A 43 -2.59 18.28 9.65
CA SER A 43 -3.84 19.03 9.47
C SER A 43 -4.68 18.57 8.27
N ALA A 44 -4.33 17.44 7.64
CA ALA A 44 -5.08 16.94 6.50
C ALA A 44 -6.54 16.65 6.87
N PRO A 45 -7.52 17.07 6.05
CA PRO A 45 -8.95 16.96 6.38
C PRO A 45 -9.42 15.54 6.67
N TRP A 46 -8.83 14.54 6.01
CA TRP A 46 -9.18 13.15 6.18
C TRP A 46 -8.86 12.59 7.57
N ARG A 47 -7.90 13.18 8.30
CA ARG A 47 -7.45 12.63 9.59
C ARG A 47 -8.53 12.60 10.64
N THR A 48 -9.35 13.64 10.74
CA THR A 48 -10.47 13.66 11.68
C THR A 48 -11.48 12.57 11.35
N ALA A 49 -11.85 12.45 10.08
CA ALA A 49 -12.79 11.41 9.63
C ALA A 49 -12.24 10.00 9.90
N PHE A 50 -10.95 9.79 9.65
CA PHE A 50 -10.30 8.52 9.93
C PHE A 50 -10.25 8.19 11.42
N HIS A 51 -9.89 9.15 12.26
CA HIS A 51 -9.84 8.95 13.71
C HIS A 51 -11.22 8.55 14.26
N THR A 52 -12.27 9.27 13.86
CA THR A 52 -13.65 8.92 14.25
C THR A 52 -14.03 7.51 13.76
N PHE A 53 -13.60 7.12 12.58
CA PHE A 53 -13.84 5.78 12.06
C PHE A 53 -13.13 4.71 12.90
N GLU A 54 -11.85 4.92 13.22
CA GLU A 54 -11.09 4.00 14.08
C GLU A 54 -11.69 3.84 15.46
N GLU A 55 -12.16 4.92 16.08
CA GLU A 55 -12.83 4.88 17.40
C GLU A 55 -14.07 4.00 17.41
N ASN A 56 -14.77 3.93 16.29
CA ASN A 56 -15.99 3.14 16.16
C ASN A 56 -15.75 1.69 15.73
N HIS A 57 -14.55 1.32 15.26
CA HIS A 57 -14.29 0.01 14.66
C HIS A 57 -13.14 -0.76 15.31
N ILE A 58 -12.25 -0.09 16.05
CA ILE A 58 -11.10 -0.73 16.70
C ILE A 58 -11.28 -0.69 18.22
N HIS A 59 -11.52 -1.85 18.80
CA HIS A 59 -11.77 -2.07 20.22
C HIS A 59 -10.71 -3.00 20.83
N PRO A 60 -9.58 -2.45 21.31
CA PRO A 60 -8.43 -3.25 21.74
C PRO A 60 -8.58 -3.89 23.13
N GLU A 61 -9.63 -3.57 23.88
CA GLU A 61 -9.75 -3.85 25.31
C GLU A 61 -9.64 -5.34 25.63
N ARG A 62 -10.35 -6.20 24.87
CA ARG A 62 -10.31 -7.65 25.06
C ARG A 62 -8.92 -8.20 24.77
N LEU A 63 -8.34 -7.85 23.62
CA LEU A 63 -7.03 -8.33 23.21
C LEU A 63 -5.96 -7.94 24.24
N ILE A 64 -5.94 -6.70 24.66
CA ILE A 64 -4.99 -6.21 25.65
C ILE A 64 -5.17 -6.91 27.01
N ALA A 65 -6.42 -7.15 27.43
CA ALA A 65 -6.71 -7.87 28.67
C ALA A 65 -6.27 -9.35 28.60
N SER A 66 -6.29 -9.96 27.43
CA SER A 66 -5.83 -11.34 27.25
C SER A 66 -4.30 -11.49 27.27
N LEU A 67 -3.59 -10.43 26.88
CA LEU A 67 -2.13 -10.45 26.76
C LEU A 67 -1.40 -9.93 27.99
N PHE A 68 -2.01 -9.04 28.77
CA PHE A 68 -1.33 -8.32 29.83
C PHE A 68 -2.03 -8.50 31.19
N LYS A 69 -1.26 -8.77 32.21
CA LYS A 69 -1.75 -8.86 33.61
C LYS A 69 -2.31 -7.51 34.11
N ASN A 70 -1.72 -6.41 33.65
CA ASN A 70 -2.12 -5.05 33.99
C ASN A 70 -2.47 -4.27 32.69
N PRO A 71 -3.64 -4.47 32.10
CA PRO A 71 -4.03 -3.83 30.83
C PRO A 71 -3.97 -2.30 30.86
N LYS A 72 -4.23 -1.70 32.03
CA LYS A 72 -4.23 -0.24 32.22
C LYS A 72 -2.85 0.41 32.07
N GLU A 73 -1.77 -0.36 32.15
CA GLU A 73 -0.40 0.14 31.99
C GLU A 73 0.00 0.23 30.52
N VAL A 74 -0.78 -0.35 29.59
CA VAL A 74 -0.52 -0.24 28.16
C VAL A 74 -0.88 1.16 27.69
N ARG A 75 0.13 1.94 27.29
CA ARG A 75 -0.04 3.36 26.94
C ARG A 75 -0.90 3.55 25.69
N ASN A 76 -0.67 2.74 24.65
CA ASN A 76 -1.31 2.87 23.34
C ASN A 76 -1.92 1.53 22.92
N PRO A 77 -3.06 1.12 23.50
CA PRO A 77 -3.66 -0.21 23.24
C PRO A 77 -4.04 -0.41 21.78
N ARG A 78 -4.56 0.61 21.12
CA ARG A 78 -4.93 0.56 19.70
C ARG A 78 -3.72 0.38 18.79
N GLU A 79 -2.65 1.13 19.03
CA GLU A 79 -1.40 1.02 18.28
C GLU A 79 -0.77 -0.37 18.45
N LEU A 80 -0.80 -0.91 19.67
CA LEU A 80 -0.32 -2.27 19.93
C LEU A 80 -1.15 -3.31 19.18
N MET A 81 -2.48 -3.20 19.20
CA MET A 81 -3.37 -4.09 18.45
C MET A 81 -3.08 -4.05 16.95
N MET A 82 -2.92 -2.86 16.39
CA MET A 82 -2.55 -2.67 14.99
C MET A 82 -1.17 -3.25 14.67
N GLY A 83 -0.19 -3.06 15.54
CA GLY A 83 1.16 -3.64 15.39
C GLY A 83 1.14 -5.17 15.36
N LEU A 84 0.37 -5.79 16.24
CA LEU A 84 0.18 -7.26 16.26
C LEU A 84 -0.52 -7.76 14.98
N TYR A 85 -1.48 -7.00 14.46
CA TYR A 85 -2.13 -7.33 13.18
C TYR A 85 -1.14 -7.29 12.02
N TRP A 86 -0.27 -6.26 11.93
CA TRP A 86 0.75 -6.19 10.89
C TRP A 86 1.74 -7.36 10.97
N ILE A 87 2.18 -7.71 12.18
CA ILE A 87 3.02 -8.91 12.36
C ILE A 87 2.27 -10.16 11.88
N ALA A 88 0.99 -10.33 12.26
CA ALA A 88 0.18 -11.46 11.82
C ALA A 88 0.06 -11.54 10.29
N SER A 89 -0.06 -10.37 9.62
CA SER A 89 -0.15 -10.29 8.16
C SER A 89 1.14 -10.73 7.46
N ASP A 90 2.28 -10.41 8.04
CA ASP A 90 3.59 -10.72 7.47
C ASP A 90 4.06 -12.15 7.80
N MET A 91 3.45 -12.82 8.78
CA MET A 91 3.86 -14.17 9.20
C MET A 91 3.65 -15.25 8.14
N GLN A 92 2.82 -15.02 7.14
CA GLN A 92 2.69 -15.93 6.00
C GLN A 92 4.00 -16.11 5.22
N ASP A 93 4.90 -15.12 5.29
CA ASP A 93 6.21 -15.14 4.62
C ASP A 93 7.29 -15.79 5.49
N VAL A 94 6.93 -16.23 6.69
CA VAL A 94 7.84 -16.85 7.66
C VAL A 94 7.43 -18.31 7.83
N GLU A 95 8.33 -19.24 7.55
CA GLU A 95 8.10 -20.70 7.67
C GLU A 95 8.05 -21.15 9.15
N LEU A 96 7.19 -20.53 9.96
CA LEU A 96 6.96 -20.92 11.35
C LEU A 96 5.54 -21.49 11.51
N PRO A 97 5.37 -22.56 12.32
CA PRO A 97 4.05 -23.15 12.59
C PRO A 97 3.27 -22.33 13.64
N LEU A 98 3.27 -21.02 13.49
CA LEU A 98 2.62 -20.06 14.39
C LEU A 98 1.73 -19.13 13.58
N SER A 99 0.58 -18.78 14.15
CA SER A 99 -0.30 -17.77 13.58
C SER A 99 -0.67 -16.75 14.67
N PHE A 100 -0.31 -15.49 14.45
CA PHE A 100 -0.76 -14.41 15.35
C PHE A 100 -2.21 -14.01 15.09
N TYR A 101 -2.83 -14.48 14.00
CA TYR A 101 -4.26 -14.30 13.80
C TYR A 101 -5.10 -14.96 14.90
N ASP A 102 -4.58 -16.02 15.54
CA ASP A 102 -5.26 -16.73 16.64
C ASP A 102 -5.38 -15.86 17.92
N LEU A 103 -4.67 -14.74 18.01
CA LEU A 103 -4.81 -13.78 19.11
C LEU A 103 -6.10 -12.96 19.00
N PHE A 104 -6.66 -12.85 17.81
CA PHE A 104 -7.78 -11.97 17.50
C PHE A 104 -9.10 -12.75 17.40
N GLU A 105 -10.18 -12.09 17.76
CA GLU A 105 -11.53 -12.52 17.37
C GLU A 105 -11.87 -12.02 15.97
N LYS A 106 -12.85 -12.65 15.32
CA LYS A 106 -13.24 -12.31 13.95
C LYS A 106 -13.72 -10.85 13.82
N GLU A 107 -14.43 -10.38 14.82
CA GLU A 107 -14.96 -9.01 14.90
C GLU A 107 -13.81 -8.00 14.99
N GLU A 108 -12.76 -8.32 15.73
CA GLU A 108 -11.57 -7.49 15.84
C GLU A 108 -10.81 -7.42 14.51
N LEU A 109 -10.58 -8.56 13.86
CA LEU A 109 -9.97 -8.61 12.53
C LEU A 109 -10.79 -7.85 11.50
N PHE A 110 -12.10 -7.98 11.54
CA PHE A 110 -12.98 -7.25 10.63
C PHE A 110 -12.93 -5.74 10.86
N GLY A 111 -12.94 -5.29 12.11
CA GLY A 111 -12.78 -3.87 12.46
C GLY A 111 -11.46 -3.28 11.97
N ILE A 112 -10.35 -4.03 12.18
CA ILE A 112 -9.02 -3.63 11.68
C ILE A 112 -9.02 -3.57 10.15
N TRP A 113 -9.52 -4.61 9.48
CA TRP A 113 -9.63 -4.65 8.03
C TRP A 113 -10.42 -3.48 7.45
N GLN A 114 -11.58 -3.16 8.05
CA GLN A 114 -12.37 -1.99 7.66
C GLN A 114 -11.57 -0.69 7.82
N SER A 115 -10.84 -0.53 8.93
CA SER A 115 -10.02 0.65 9.19
C SER A 115 -8.89 0.80 8.17
N VAL A 116 -8.17 -0.27 7.86
CA VAL A 116 -7.12 -0.28 6.84
C VAL A 116 -7.69 0.10 5.47
N ASN A 117 -8.80 -0.52 5.04
CA ASN A 117 -9.44 -0.20 3.77
C ASN A 117 -9.93 1.25 3.71
N TYR A 118 -10.56 1.73 4.79
CA TYR A 118 -11.01 3.11 4.83
C TYR A 118 -9.85 4.10 4.73
N ARG A 119 -8.73 3.82 5.40
CA ARG A 119 -7.52 4.63 5.29
C ARG A 119 -7.00 4.65 3.85
N MET A 120 -6.89 3.49 3.20
CA MET A 120 -6.45 3.41 1.80
C MET A 120 -7.37 4.22 0.90
N TYR A 121 -8.68 4.08 1.05
CA TYR A 121 -9.66 4.84 0.30
C TYR A 121 -9.49 6.37 0.49
N ILE A 122 -9.42 6.84 1.73
CA ILE A 122 -9.36 8.29 1.97
C ILE A 122 -7.99 8.91 1.75
N CYS A 123 -6.90 8.14 1.77
CA CYS A 123 -5.54 8.66 1.54
C CYS A 123 -5.11 8.53 0.09
N ASN A 124 -5.41 7.40 -0.55
CA ASN A 124 -4.82 7.02 -1.84
C ASN A 124 -5.82 7.04 -3.00
N ALA A 125 -7.11 6.79 -2.72
CA ALA A 125 -8.16 6.82 -3.75
C ALA A 125 -8.82 8.21 -3.89
N ASN A 126 -9.82 8.29 -4.76
CA ASN A 126 -10.53 9.54 -5.06
C ASN A 126 -11.63 9.87 -4.03
N ALA A 127 -11.32 9.86 -2.74
CA ALA A 127 -12.27 10.24 -1.70
C ALA A 127 -12.63 11.74 -1.80
N PRO A 128 -13.93 12.10 -1.72
CA PRO A 128 -14.38 13.50 -1.83
C PRO A 128 -13.70 14.44 -0.83
N VAL A 129 -13.38 13.97 0.38
CA VAL A 129 -12.70 14.74 1.43
C VAL A 129 -11.35 15.31 0.96
N ASN A 130 -10.70 14.66 0.01
CA ASN A 130 -9.39 15.07 -0.53
C ASN A 130 -9.49 15.91 -1.80
N GLN A 131 -10.69 16.23 -2.28
CA GLN A 131 -10.92 17.10 -3.43
C GLN A 131 -10.12 16.70 -4.69
N GLY A 132 -9.93 15.40 -4.91
CA GLY A 132 -9.19 14.86 -6.06
C GLY A 132 -7.66 15.04 -5.97
N ALA A 133 -7.10 15.25 -4.79
CA ALA A 133 -5.65 15.43 -4.63
C ALA A 133 -4.86 14.14 -4.89
N ALA A 134 -5.33 13.00 -4.38
CA ALA A 134 -4.61 11.73 -4.51
C ALA A 134 -4.46 11.27 -5.97
N PRO A 135 -5.50 11.25 -6.83
CA PRO A 135 -5.38 10.82 -8.22
C PRO A 135 -4.41 11.64 -9.07
N LYS A 136 -4.09 12.87 -8.66
CA LYS A 136 -3.12 13.69 -9.39
C LYS A 136 -1.72 13.07 -9.43
N SER A 137 -1.38 12.27 -8.44
CA SER A 137 -0.09 11.56 -8.41
C SER A 137 0.01 10.47 -9.48
N ALA A 138 -1.09 9.82 -9.83
CA ALA A 138 -1.11 8.79 -10.88
C ALA A 138 -0.98 9.35 -12.30
N LYS A 139 -1.15 10.67 -12.48
CA LYS A 139 -1.14 11.32 -13.81
C LYS A 139 0.19 11.11 -14.55
N SER A 140 1.31 11.18 -13.86
CA SER A 140 2.65 11.01 -14.46
C SER A 140 2.86 9.59 -14.96
N LEU A 141 2.43 8.58 -14.19
CA LEU A 141 2.48 7.18 -14.60
C LEU A 141 1.57 6.91 -15.80
N LEU A 142 0.33 7.38 -15.76
CA LEU A 142 -0.61 7.24 -16.88
C LEU A 142 -0.07 7.87 -18.16
N LYS A 143 0.49 9.08 -18.07
CA LYS A 143 1.13 9.76 -19.21
C LYS A 143 2.25 8.90 -19.80
N ASN A 144 3.15 8.39 -18.95
CA ASN A 144 4.25 7.52 -19.41
C ASN A 144 3.76 6.24 -20.06
N ILE A 145 2.68 5.62 -19.56
CA ILE A 145 2.08 4.44 -20.17
C ILE A 145 1.57 4.75 -21.58
N ILE A 146 0.82 5.85 -21.75
CA ILE A 146 0.26 6.27 -23.04
C ILE A 146 1.39 6.58 -24.03
N GLU A 147 2.37 7.38 -23.63
CA GLU A 147 3.52 7.74 -24.48
C GLU A 147 4.33 6.51 -24.93
N SER A 148 4.49 5.53 -24.04
CA SER A 148 5.16 4.26 -24.39
C SER A 148 4.35 3.44 -25.39
N ALA A 149 3.03 3.41 -25.25
CA ALA A 149 2.15 2.71 -26.19
C ALA A 149 2.15 3.39 -27.56
N ASP A 150 2.03 4.72 -27.60
CA ASP A 150 2.08 5.50 -28.84
C ASP A 150 3.42 5.32 -29.58
N SER A 151 4.54 5.27 -28.85
CA SER A 151 5.87 5.02 -29.43
C SER A 151 5.94 3.62 -30.02
N ALA A 152 5.49 2.59 -29.30
CA ALA A 152 5.49 1.22 -29.79
C ALA A 152 4.64 1.05 -31.07
N ILE A 153 3.48 1.70 -31.13
CA ILE A 153 2.61 1.67 -32.32
C ILE A 153 3.29 2.36 -33.49
N ARG A 154 3.87 3.54 -33.27
CA ARG A 154 4.51 4.34 -34.32
C ARG A 154 5.75 3.65 -34.91
N GLU A 155 6.54 3.03 -34.05
CA GLU A 155 7.79 2.37 -34.43
C GLU A 155 7.55 0.95 -34.97
N GLY A 156 6.37 0.39 -34.77
CA GLY A 156 6.03 -0.97 -35.19
C GLY A 156 6.87 -2.06 -34.52
N THR A 157 7.48 -1.74 -33.38
CA THR A 157 8.39 -2.64 -32.69
C THR A 157 7.61 -3.47 -31.67
N PRO A 158 7.54 -4.80 -31.79
CA PRO A 158 6.93 -5.63 -30.77
C PRO A 158 7.78 -5.59 -29.51
N CYS A 159 7.24 -4.98 -28.45
CA CYS A 159 7.91 -4.86 -27.18
C CYS A 159 6.93 -4.99 -26.02
N ALA A 160 7.46 -5.34 -24.86
CA ALA A 160 6.73 -5.29 -23.59
C ALA A 160 7.46 -4.35 -22.64
N THR A 161 6.76 -3.40 -22.08
CA THR A 161 7.26 -2.53 -21.02
C THR A 161 6.64 -2.95 -19.71
N LEU A 162 7.46 -3.49 -18.80
CA LEU A 162 7.03 -3.93 -17.48
C LEU A 162 7.48 -2.90 -16.43
N ARG A 163 6.54 -2.43 -15.65
CA ARG A 163 6.79 -1.46 -14.58
C ARG A 163 6.55 -2.13 -13.24
N PHE A 164 7.51 -2.00 -12.34
CA PHE A 164 7.46 -2.55 -10.99
C PHE A 164 7.36 -1.39 -10.00
N GLY A 165 6.30 -1.38 -9.22
CA GLY A 165 6.02 -0.35 -8.24
C GLY A 165 5.26 -0.95 -7.05
N HIS A 166 4.70 -0.10 -6.22
CA HIS A 166 3.84 -0.48 -5.10
C HIS A 166 2.36 -0.48 -5.51
N ASP A 167 1.54 -1.16 -4.72
CA ASP A 167 0.08 -1.19 -4.84
C ASP A 167 -0.55 0.21 -4.82
N THR A 168 0.02 1.13 -4.03
CA THR A 168 -0.39 2.53 -3.95
C THR A 168 -0.32 3.28 -5.28
N ASN A 169 0.37 2.74 -6.28
CA ASN A 169 0.41 3.30 -7.63
C ASN A 169 -0.79 2.87 -8.49
N LEU A 170 -1.58 1.90 -8.02
CA LEU A 170 -2.73 1.34 -8.72
C LEU A 170 -4.07 1.78 -8.12
N ILE A 171 -4.07 2.30 -6.91
CA ILE A 171 -5.24 2.80 -6.19
C ILE A 171 -5.50 4.26 -6.57
#